data_a8b0611cb346f17d6bf1ef3ee426cf9b
#
_entry.id   a8b0611cb346f17d6bf1ef3ee426cf9b
#
_cell.length_a   1.000
_cell.length_b   1.000
_cell.length_c   1.000
_cell.angle_alpha   90.00
_cell.angle_beta   90.00
_cell.angle_gamma   90.00
#
_symmetry.space_group_name_H-M   'P 1'
#
loop_
_entity.id
_entity.type
_entity.pdbx_description
1 polymer ?
#
loop_
_entity_poly.entity_id
_entity_poly.type
_entity_poly.pdbx_seq_one_letter_code
_entity_poly.pdbx_strand_id
1 'polypeptide(L)'
;MQDKYLIVSRDILPDYYEKVVRARELLRTGAVKEVSEAVKVVGISRSTYYKYKDHIFLPSEGDLGKKAVFSMMLNHEKGLLGRVLGVLSDHGANILTISQNPPIGGRASVVISMDITMINEDIADIMVFLEKMDGVDNAMLIDID
;
A
#
# COMPACT_ATOMS: atom_id res chain seq x y z
N MET A 1 -11.43 -22.23 0.99
CA MET A 1 -10.83 -20.88 0.87
C MET A 1 -11.77 -19.88 1.51
N GLN A 2 -11.32 -19.16 2.48
CA GLN A 2 -12.16 -18.22 3.23
C GLN A 2 -12.04 -16.78 2.75
N ASP A 3 -11.03 -16.49 1.92
CA ASP A 3 -10.81 -15.14 1.43
C ASP A 3 -11.85 -14.77 0.38
N LYS A 4 -12.43 -13.61 0.55
CA LYS A 4 -13.46 -13.09 -0.36
C LYS A 4 -12.86 -12.66 -1.72
N TYR A 5 -11.55 -12.36 -1.76
CA TYR A 5 -10.90 -11.80 -2.94
C TYR A 5 -9.59 -12.53 -3.24
N LEU A 6 -9.19 -12.47 -4.51
CA LEU A 6 -7.89 -12.91 -4.99
C LEU A 6 -7.12 -11.70 -5.50
N ILE A 7 -5.81 -11.71 -5.32
CA ILE A 7 -4.92 -10.72 -5.95
C ILE A 7 -4.38 -11.32 -7.23
N VAL A 8 -4.57 -10.61 -8.33
CA VAL A 8 -4.23 -11.10 -9.67
C VAL A 8 -3.37 -10.04 -10.38
N SER A 9 -2.31 -10.49 -11.06
CA SER A 9 -1.49 -9.60 -11.88
C SER A 9 -2.30 -9.00 -13.03
N ARG A 10 -2.07 -7.71 -13.32
CA ARG A 10 -2.68 -7.04 -14.48
C ARG A 10 -2.34 -7.73 -15.79
N ASP A 11 -1.19 -8.38 -15.88
CA ASP A 11 -0.68 -8.99 -17.11
C ASP A 11 -1.58 -10.10 -17.65
N ILE A 12 -2.37 -10.74 -16.80
CA ILE A 12 -3.28 -11.81 -17.17
C ILE A 12 -4.74 -11.40 -17.20
N LEU A 13 -5.05 -10.15 -16.85
CA LEU A 13 -6.42 -9.65 -16.84
C LEU A 13 -6.81 -9.05 -18.20
N PRO A 14 -8.09 -9.16 -18.59
CA PRO A 14 -8.61 -8.37 -19.70
C PRO A 14 -8.47 -6.87 -19.43
N ASP A 15 -8.21 -6.09 -20.46
CA ASP A 15 -7.99 -4.64 -20.36
C ASP A 15 -9.20 -3.87 -19.83
N TYR A 16 -10.41 -4.38 -19.99
CA TYR A 16 -11.61 -3.69 -19.55
C TYR A 16 -11.72 -3.60 -18.02
N TYR A 17 -11.01 -4.43 -17.25
CA TYR A 17 -10.97 -4.29 -15.79
C TYR A 17 -10.29 -2.99 -15.36
N GLU A 18 -9.18 -2.64 -15.98
CA GLU A 18 -8.51 -1.35 -15.71
C GLU A 18 -9.39 -0.18 -16.15
N LYS A 19 -10.11 -0.33 -17.23
CA LYS A 19 -11.03 0.68 -17.73
C LYS A 19 -12.20 0.93 -16.77
N VAL A 20 -12.70 -0.12 -16.12
CA VAL A 20 -13.74 0.02 -15.08
C VAL A 20 -13.23 0.84 -13.90
N VAL A 21 -12.04 0.53 -13.42
CA VAL A 21 -11.41 1.28 -12.33
C VAL A 21 -11.19 2.74 -12.72
N ARG A 22 -10.71 2.99 -13.94
CA ARG A 22 -10.48 4.35 -14.45
C ARG A 22 -11.79 5.14 -14.57
N ALA A 23 -12.85 4.52 -15.07
CA ALA A 23 -14.16 5.16 -15.16
C ALA A 23 -14.69 5.55 -13.77
N ARG A 24 -14.56 4.65 -12.78
CA ARG A 24 -14.95 4.94 -11.41
C ARG A 24 -14.15 6.10 -10.82
N GLU A 25 -12.86 6.16 -11.10
CA GLU A 25 -12.00 7.23 -10.63
C GLU A 25 -12.36 8.58 -11.24
N LEU A 26 -12.70 8.62 -12.53
CA LEU A 26 -13.18 9.83 -13.18
C LEU A 26 -14.45 10.38 -12.52
N LEU A 27 -15.35 9.49 -12.11
CA LEU A 27 -16.58 9.87 -11.38
C LEU A 27 -16.27 10.35 -9.98
N ARG A 28 -15.38 9.66 -9.27
CA ARG A 28 -15.00 9.99 -7.91
C ARG A 28 -14.33 11.36 -7.82
N THR A 29 -13.45 11.69 -8.73
CA THR A 29 -12.73 12.98 -8.76
C THR A 29 -13.57 14.13 -9.32
N GLY A 30 -14.72 13.83 -9.92
CA GLY A 30 -15.56 14.85 -10.55
C GLY A 30 -15.09 15.28 -11.93
N ALA A 31 -14.09 14.60 -12.52
CA ALA A 31 -13.65 14.87 -13.88
C ALA A 31 -14.77 14.66 -14.90
N VAL A 32 -15.66 13.70 -14.64
CA VAL A 32 -16.94 13.51 -15.32
C VAL A 32 -18.05 13.38 -14.29
N LYS A 33 -19.27 13.72 -14.63
CA LYS A 33 -20.40 13.72 -13.70
C LYS A 33 -21.32 12.51 -13.84
N GLU A 34 -21.36 11.90 -15.01
CA GLU A 34 -22.28 10.81 -15.31
C GLU A 34 -21.55 9.56 -15.78
N VAL A 35 -22.12 8.39 -15.45
CA VAL A 35 -21.57 7.09 -15.87
C VAL A 35 -21.46 6.99 -17.38
N SER A 36 -22.44 7.51 -18.13
CA SER A 36 -22.42 7.50 -19.59
C SER A 36 -21.21 8.22 -20.18
N GLU A 37 -20.79 9.31 -19.56
CA GLU A 37 -19.57 10.04 -19.96
C GLU A 37 -18.31 9.26 -19.59
N ALA A 38 -18.25 8.72 -18.36
CA ALA A 38 -17.09 7.98 -17.89
C ALA A 38 -16.79 6.76 -18.75
N VAL A 39 -17.80 5.94 -19.04
CA VAL A 39 -17.62 4.73 -19.86
C VAL A 39 -17.22 5.06 -21.30
N LYS A 40 -17.73 6.16 -21.83
CA LYS A 40 -17.37 6.63 -23.16
C LYS A 40 -15.90 7.06 -23.23
N VAL A 41 -15.41 7.77 -22.22
CA VAL A 41 -14.01 8.20 -22.14
C VAL A 41 -13.06 7.01 -22.13
N VAL A 42 -13.37 5.98 -21.37
CA VAL A 42 -12.49 4.80 -21.22
C VAL A 42 -12.76 3.72 -22.27
N GLY A 43 -13.87 3.79 -23.00
CA GLY A 43 -14.17 2.87 -24.11
C GLY A 43 -14.78 1.54 -23.68
N ILE A 44 -15.67 1.53 -22.71
CA ILE A 44 -16.44 0.35 -22.29
C ILE A 44 -17.95 0.67 -22.34
N SER A 45 -18.79 -0.37 -22.26
CA SER A 45 -20.23 -0.20 -22.15
C SER A 45 -20.65 0.08 -20.71
N ARG A 46 -21.83 0.69 -20.53
CA ARG A 46 -22.41 0.88 -19.20
C ARG A 46 -22.64 -0.45 -18.48
N SER A 47 -23.08 -1.47 -19.22
CA SER A 47 -23.30 -2.81 -18.63
C SER A 47 -22.02 -3.43 -18.10
N THR A 48 -20.90 -3.30 -18.80
CA THR A 48 -19.59 -3.74 -18.32
C THR A 48 -19.21 -2.99 -17.04
N TYR A 49 -19.37 -1.69 -17.02
CA TYR A 49 -19.08 -0.86 -15.85
C TYR A 49 -19.90 -1.31 -14.63
N TYR A 50 -21.22 -1.42 -14.76
CA TYR A 50 -22.08 -1.82 -13.64
C TYR A 50 -21.84 -3.25 -13.17
N LYS A 51 -21.45 -4.15 -14.06
CA LYS A 51 -21.15 -5.54 -13.71
C LYS A 51 -19.95 -5.65 -12.78
N TYR A 52 -18.92 -4.84 -13.01
CA TYR A 52 -17.62 -4.99 -12.35
C TYR A 52 -17.27 -3.90 -11.34
N LYS A 53 -17.99 -2.79 -11.31
CA LYS A 53 -17.59 -1.61 -10.51
C LYS A 53 -17.40 -1.87 -9.02
N ASP A 54 -18.15 -2.82 -8.45
CA ASP A 54 -18.09 -3.15 -7.04
C ASP A 54 -17.25 -4.41 -6.74
N HIS A 55 -16.59 -4.95 -7.75
CA HIS A 55 -15.83 -6.20 -7.65
C HIS A 55 -14.35 -6.04 -7.97
N ILE A 56 -13.93 -4.90 -8.49
CA ILE A 56 -12.55 -4.60 -8.86
C ILE A 56 -12.08 -3.39 -8.09
N PHE A 57 -10.95 -3.52 -7.40
CA PHE A 57 -10.42 -2.48 -6.53
C PHE A 57 -8.93 -2.31 -6.77
N LEU A 58 -8.43 -1.08 -6.60
CA LEU A 58 -6.99 -0.84 -6.51
C LEU A 58 -6.51 -1.24 -5.10
N PRO A 59 -5.24 -1.64 -4.95
CA PRO A 59 -4.69 -1.99 -3.64
C PRO A 59 -4.83 -0.87 -2.61
N SER A 60 -4.87 0.39 -3.06
CA SER A 60 -5.02 1.56 -2.20
C SER A 60 -6.46 1.81 -1.72
N GLU A 61 -7.45 1.06 -2.22
CA GLU A 61 -8.87 1.33 -1.99
C GLU A 61 -9.48 0.57 -0.81
N GLY A 62 -8.71 0.19 0.19
CA GLY A 62 -9.29 -0.43 1.39
C GLY A 62 -8.53 -1.67 1.88
N ASP A 63 -9.25 -2.57 2.54
CA ASP A 63 -8.68 -3.71 3.28
C ASP A 63 -8.31 -4.92 2.41
N LEU A 64 -8.08 -4.73 1.12
CA LEU A 64 -7.80 -5.82 0.20
C LEU A 64 -6.31 -6.16 0.11
N GLY A 65 -5.47 -5.25 0.54
CA GLY A 65 -4.02 -5.39 0.45
C GLY A 65 -3.44 -6.21 1.60
N LYS A 66 -2.24 -6.71 1.37
CA LYS A 66 -1.43 -7.35 2.39
C LYS A 66 -0.82 -6.29 3.31
N LYS A 67 -0.93 -6.48 4.62
CA LYS A 67 -0.44 -5.53 5.62
C LYS A 67 0.64 -6.16 6.47
N ALA A 68 1.58 -5.33 6.92
CA ALA A 68 2.64 -5.74 7.83
C ALA A 68 2.84 -4.70 8.93
N VAL A 69 3.27 -5.17 10.08
CA VAL A 69 3.62 -4.32 11.22
C VAL A 69 5.06 -4.58 11.57
N PHE A 70 5.88 -3.54 11.53
CA PHE A 70 7.30 -3.58 11.88
C PHE A 70 7.54 -2.80 13.16
N SER A 71 8.45 -3.31 13.99
CA SER A 71 8.99 -2.55 15.12
C SER A 71 10.49 -2.37 14.97
N MET A 72 11.01 -1.28 15.48
CA MET A 72 12.45 -1.02 15.48
C MET A 72 12.82 -0.02 16.57
N MET A 73 14.10 -0.05 16.96
CA MET A 73 14.68 0.96 17.83
C MET A 73 15.47 1.93 16.98
N LEU A 74 15.22 3.22 17.14
CA LEU A 74 15.92 4.27 16.44
C LEU A 74 16.69 5.14 17.42
N ASN A 75 17.93 5.52 17.05
CA ASN A 75 18.62 6.60 17.77
C ASN A 75 17.78 7.88 17.66
N HIS A 76 17.75 8.65 18.73
CA HIS A 76 17.09 9.95 18.72
C HIS A 76 17.95 10.96 17.95
N GLU A 77 17.77 10.95 16.65
CA GLU A 77 18.59 11.63 15.66
C GLU A 77 17.69 12.31 14.66
N LYS A 78 17.97 13.59 14.38
CA LYS A 78 17.16 14.36 13.46
C LYS A 78 17.14 13.73 12.07
N GLY A 79 15.95 13.47 11.54
CA GLY A 79 15.76 12.97 10.19
C GLY A 79 15.90 11.45 10.04
N LEU A 80 16.28 10.71 11.09
CA LEU A 80 16.43 9.25 10.97
C LEU A 80 15.11 8.55 10.66
N LEU A 81 14.04 8.89 11.35
CA LEU A 81 12.71 8.34 11.06
C LEU A 81 12.30 8.64 9.62
N GLY A 82 12.53 9.87 9.16
CA GLY A 82 12.25 10.25 7.77
C GLY A 82 13.01 9.41 6.76
N ARG A 83 14.28 9.10 7.03
CA ARG A 83 15.07 8.21 6.15
C ARG A 83 14.52 6.78 6.14
N VAL A 84 14.13 6.25 7.29
CA VAL A 84 13.50 4.92 7.38
C VAL A 84 12.21 4.88 6.57
N LEU A 85 11.34 5.85 6.75
CA LEU A 85 10.08 5.93 6.00
C LEU A 85 10.33 6.07 4.49
N GLY A 86 11.34 6.84 4.10
CA GLY A 86 11.76 6.98 2.70
C GLY A 86 12.19 5.65 2.09
N VAL A 87 13.00 4.87 2.80
CA VAL A 87 13.41 3.54 2.36
C VAL A 87 12.21 2.63 2.15
N LEU A 88 11.28 2.58 3.11
CA LEU A 88 10.08 1.77 2.99
C LEU A 88 9.22 2.19 1.79
N SER A 89 9.05 3.49 1.59
CA SER A 89 8.31 4.01 0.45
C SER A 89 8.98 3.70 -0.89
N ASP A 90 10.30 3.77 -0.96
CA ASP A 90 11.06 3.45 -2.16
C ASP A 90 10.93 1.98 -2.56
N HIS A 91 10.73 1.10 -1.59
CA HIS A 91 10.47 -0.33 -1.83
C HIS A 91 8.98 -0.63 -2.15
N GLY A 92 8.12 0.37 -2.15
CA GLY A 92 6.71 0.22 -2.51
C GLY A 92 5.75 0.07 -1.34
N ALA A 93 6.20 0.30 -0.11
CA ALA A 93 5.32 0.27 1.06
C ALA A 93 4.46 1.53 1.11
N ASN A 94 3.21 1.38 1.48
CA ASN A 94 2.33 2.49 1.81
C ASN A 94 2.15 2.54 3.32
N ILE A 95 2.66 3.59 3.96
CA ILE A 95 2.62 3.74 5.42
C ILE A 95 1.19 4.05 5.87
N LEU A 96 0.67 3.27 6.79
CA LEU A 96 -0.67 3.43 7.35
C LEU A 96 -0.64 4.12 8.71
N THR A 97 0.16 3.61 9.64
CA THR A 97 0.29 4.22 10.98
C THR A 97 1.74 4.22 11.43
N ILE A 98 2.09 5.20 12.24
CA ILE A 98 3.38 5.31 12.90
C ILE A 98 3.11 5.60 14.37
N SER A 99 3.71 4.80 15.27
CA SER A 99 3.65 5.03 16.70
C SER A 99 5.07 5.09 17.24
N GLN A 100 5.44 6.21 17.83
CA GLN A 100 6.75 6.43 18.40
C GLN A 100 6.64 6.77 19.89
N ASN A 101 7.35 6.03 20.72
CA ASN A 101 7.44 6.35 22.14
C ASN A 101 8.47 7.47 22.37
N PRO A 102 8.32 8.24 23.48
CA PRO A 102 9.33 9.23 23.85
C PRO A 102 10.72 8.59 23.97
N PRO A 103 11.79 9.29 23.56
CA PRO A 103 13.14 8.74 23.66
C PRO A 103 13.54 8.48 25.12
N ILE A 104 14.18 7.33 25.33
CA ILE A 104 14.78 6.95 26.61
C ILE A 104 16.22 6.55 26.33
N GLY A 105 17.16 7.21 27.01
CA GLY A 105 18.59 6.95 26.80
C GLY A 105 19.05 7.24 25.38
N GLY A 106 18.45 8.24 24.73
CA GLY A 106 18.79 8.63 23.35
C GLY A 106 18.25 7.69 22.27
N ARG A 107 17.32 6.80 22.63
CA ARG A 107 16.72 5.84 21.68
C ARG A 107 15.20 5.82 21.82
N ALA A 108 14.52 5.62 20.72
CA ALA A 108 13.06 5.54 20.67
C ALA A 108 12.61 4.24 20.01
N SER A 109 11.56 3.66 20.57
CA SER A 109 10.85 2.53 19.95
C SER A 109 9.83 3.07 18.95
N VAL A 110 9.81 2.50 17.76
CA VAL A 110 8.87 2.89 16.69
C VAL A 110 8.17 1.64 16.18
N VAL A 111 6.86 1.74 16.01
CA VAL A 111 6.03 0.70 15.39
C VAL A 111 5.37 1.31 14.16
N ILE A 112 5.54 0.66 13.03
CA ILE A 112 5.02 1.13 11.73
C ILE A 112 4.13 0.05 11.15
N SER A 113 2.88 0.38 10.86
CA SER A 113 2.01 -0.47 10.05
C SER A 113 1.95 0.06 8.62
N MET A 114 1.92 -0.84 7.66
CA MET A 114 1.99 -0.48 6.25
C MET A 114 1.30 -1.49 5.37
N ASP A 115 0.83 -1.03 4.23
CA ASP A 115 0.37 -1.88 3.15
C ASP A 115 1.58 -2.26 2.30
N ILE A 116 1.81 -3.56 2.15
CA ILE A 116 2.95 -4.13 1.43
C ILE A 116 2.54 -4.83 0.14
N THR A 117 1.31 -4.64 -0.31
CA THR A 117 0.78 -5.29 -1.51
C THR A 117 1.63 -5.04 -2.75
N MET A 118 2.20 -3.84 -2.88
CA MET A 118 3.00 -3.42 -4.01
C MET A 118 4.50 -3.72 -3.85
N ILE A 119 4.91 -4.33 -2.75
CA ILE A 119 6.30 -4.73 -2.54
C ILE A 119 6.55 -6.03 -3.30
N ASN A 120 7.54 -6.03 -4.17
CA ASN A 120 7.94 -7.18 -4.97
C ASN A 120 9.12 -7.96 -4.37
N GLU A 121 9.75 -7.42 -3.33
CA GLU A 121 10.91 -8.01 -2.67
C GLU A 121 10.48 -8.84 -1.47
N ASP A 122 11.39 -9.71 -1.01
CA ASP A 122 11.19 -10.41 0.25
C ASP A 122 11.26 -9.41 1.40
N ILE A 123 10.26 -9.43 2.27
CA ILE A 123 10.20 -8.58 3.46
C ILE A 123 11.43 -8.77 4.34
N ALA A 124 11.95 -10.00 4.44
CA ALA A 124 13.17 -10.28 5.20
C ALA A 124 14.38 -9.48 4.68
N ASP A 125 14.50 -9.30 3.37
CA ASP A 125 15.60 -8.52 2.78
C ASP A 125 15.46 -7.02 3.11
N ILE A 126 14.25 -6.51 3.13
CA ILE A 126 13.98 -5.13 3.53
C ILE A 126 14.35 -4.92 5.01
N MET A 127 14.02 -5.88 5.87
CA MET A 127 14.37 -5.81 7.29
C MET A 127 15.88 -5.80 7.50
N VAL A 128 16.61 -6.64 6.77
CA VAL A 128 18.09 -6.65 6.80
C VAL A 128 18.66 -5.31 6.35
N PHE A 129 18.09 -4.74 5.29
CA PHE A 129 18.51 -3.43 4.77
C PHE A 129 18.30 -2.33 5.83
N LEU A 130 17.16 -2.33 6.50
CA LEU A 130 16.87 -1.36 7.57
C LEU A 130 17.85 -1.48 8.74
N GLU A 131 18.17 -2.69 9.17
CA GLU A 131 19.11 -2.91 10.27
C GLU A 131 20.53 -2.44 9.95
N LYS A 132 20.91 -2.39 8.68
CA LYS A 132 22.21 -1.87 8.25
C LYS A 132 22.28 -0.35 8.25
N MET A 133 21.18 0.34 8.38
CA MET A 133 21.18 1.80 8.49
C MET A 133 21.73 2.22 9.84
N ASP A 134 22.60 3.23 9.84
CA ASP A 134 23.16 3.78 11.08
C ASP A 134 22.03 4.32 11.97
N GLY A 135 22.00 3.87 13.21
CA GLY A 135 21.01 4.30 14.17
C GLY A 135 19.76 3.43 14.26
N VAL A 136 19.63 2.43 13.40
CA VAL A 136 18.51 1.49 13.40
C VAL A 136 18.94 0.17 14.02
N ASP A 137 18.22 -0.27 15.05
CA ASP A 137 18.46 -1.56 15.71
C ASP A 137 17.16 -2.32 15.90
N ASN A 138 17.28 -3.64 16.03
CA ASN A 138 16.16 -4.53 16.36
C ASN A 138 14.96 -4.36 15.41
N ALA A 139 15.22 -4.24 14.11
CA ALA A 139 14.14 -4.21 13.13
C ALA A 139 13.49 -5.59 13.08
N MET A 140 12.21 -5.66 13.42
CA MET A 140 11.46 -6.90 13.56
C MET A 140 10.10 -6.80 12.84
N LEU A 141 9.74 -7.87 12.14
CA LEU A 141 8.37 -8.05 11.66
C LEU A 141 7.55 -8.60 12.83
N ILE A 142 6.53 -7.83 13.26
CA ILE A 142 5.66 -8.24 14.36
C ILE A 142 4.48 -9.06 13.84
N ASP A 143 3.90 -8.62 12.73
CA ASP A 143 2.71 -9.26 12.15
C ASP A 143 2.69 -9.07 10.65
N ILE A 144 2.10 -10.02 9.96
CA ILE A 144 1.85 -9.96 8.52
C ILE A 144 0.48 -10.58 8.25
N ASP A 145 -0.35 -9.85 7.51
CA ASP A 145 -1.73 -10.26 7.24
C ASP A 145 -1.93 -10.49 5.74
#